data_37d5615144e5ff8aa913ce6a5081c2fa
#
_entry.id   37d5615144e5ff8aa913ce6a5081c2fa
#
_cell.length_a   1.000
_cell.length_b   1.000
_cell.length_c   1.000
_cell.angle_alpha   90.00
_cell.angle_beta   90.00
_cell.angle_gamma   90.00
#
_symmetry.space_group_name_H-M   'P 1'
#
loop_
_entity.id
_entity.type
_entity.pdbx_description
1 polymer ?
#
loop_
_entity_poly.entity_id
_entity_poly.type
_entity_poly.pdbx_seq_one_letter_code
_entity_poly.pdbx_strand_id
1 'polypeptide(L)'
;FLYYRDHTKGRILAARKEIEMNSNQFLETALKLTAKGKSVFPCVPNQKNPATTRGFNDATRDEATLRQWSSKWPNANLGLPTGEANGLVVLDVDCEGDKDGEAQLAKLLAEHGPLPETLEVKTPRGGRHIYFRHPGTKVPCRTNHPLPALDVRGDGGYVLIPPSKVGDGEYSYLTRHSPSECPAWLFKILL
;
A
#
# COMPACT_ATOMS: atom_id res chain seq x y z
N PHE A 1 54.17 7.16 3.18
CA PHE A 1 52.95 7.70 3.82
C PHE A 1 51.74 7.03 3.18
N LEU A 2 51.17 6.02 3.85
CA LEU A 2 49.98 5.30 3.46
C LEU A 2 48.76 6.15 3.81
N TYR A 3 48.02 6.64 2.81
CA TYR A 3 46.68 7.20 2.96
C TYR A 3 45.68 6.07 3.27
N TYR A 4 45.40 5.87 4.54
CA TYR A 4 44.29 5.04 4.99
C TYR A 4 43.01 5.89 4.82
N ARG A 5 42.35 5.77 3.67
CA ARG A 5 41.02 6.37 3.48
C ARG A 5 40.05 5.67 4.43
N ASP A 6 39.54 6.43 5.39
CA ASP A 6 38.54 5.98 6.38
C ASP A 6 37.20 5.66 5.66
N HIS A 7 37.15 4.45 5.09
CA HIS A 7 35.95 3.93 4.42
C HIS A 7 34.74 3.79 5.38
N THR A 8 34.97 3.79 6.69
CA THR A 8 33.95 3.61 7.73
C THR A 8 33.13 4.89 7.90
N LYS A 9 33.76 6.05 7.89
CA LYS A 9 33.06 7.35 7.98
C LYS A 9 32.17 7.61 6.76
N GLY A 10 32.67 7.26 5.56
CA GLY A 10 31.90 7.39 4.33
C GLY A 10 30.63 6.51 4.34
N ARG A 11 30.74 5.27 4.82
CA ARG A 11 29.59 4.35 4.96
C ARG A 11 28.57 4.84 5.99
N ILE A 12 29.03 5.36 7.13
CA ILE A 12 28.15 5.90 8.17
C ILE A 12 27.40 7.15 7.68
N LEU A 13 28.07 8.03 6.97
CA LEU A 13 27.45 9.23 6.38
C LEU A 13 26.44 8.87 5.28
N ALA A 14 26.75 7.90 4.42
CA ALA A 14 25.84 7.42 3.41
C ALA A 14 24.59 6.77 4.02
N ALA A 15 24.75 5.91 5.03
CA ALA A 15 23.65 5.29 5.74
C ALA A 15 22.78 6.33 6.47
N ARG A 16 23.38 7.35 7.12
CA ARG A 16 22.62 8.46 7.73
C ARG A 16 21.82 9.24 6.73
N LYS A 17 22.41 9.56 5.57
CA LYS A 17 21.72 10.29 4.49
C LYS A 17 20.57 9.48 3.88
N GLU A 18 20.74 8.18 3.77
CA GLU A 18 19.69 7.27 3.31
C GLU A 18 18.54 7.14 4.32
N ILE A 19 18.86 7.08 5.62
CA ILE A 19 17.87 7.10 6.71
C ILE A 19 17.10 8.43 6.72
N GLU A 20 17.76 9.56 6.59
CA GLU A 20 17.12 10.88 6.53
C GLU A 20 16.23 11.02 5.28
N MET A 21 16.67 10.50 4.14
CA MET A 21 15.90 10.54 2.89
C MET A 21 14.67 9.63 2.97
N ASN A 22 14.78 8.45 3.56
CA ASN A 22 13.66 7.51 3.72
C ASN A 22 12.66 7.98 4.79
N SER A 23 13.12 8.57 5.90
CA SER A 23 12.22 9.14 6.91
C SER A 23 11.42 10.33 6.35
N ASN A 24 12.02 11.11 5.46
CA ASN A 24 11.33 12.16 4.76
C ASN A 24 10.26 11.63 3.80
N GLN A 25 10.52 10.51 3.11
CA GLN A 25 9.55 9.91 2.18
C GLN A 25 8.29 9.39 2.89
N PHE A 26 8.46 8.70 4.04
CA PHE A 26 7.33 8.26 4.86
C PHE A 26 6.46 9.47 5.27
N LEU A 27 7.08 10.45 5.94
CA LEU A 27 6.37 11.60 6.48
C LEU A 27 5.74 12.44 5.36
N GLU A 28 6.46 12.72 4.30
CA GLU A 28 5.96 13.49 3.17
C GLU A 28 4.73 12.84 2.52
N THR A 29 4.78 11.52 2.30
CA THR A 29 3.66 10.79 1.71
C THR A 29 2.48 10.72 2.69
N ALA A 30 2.74 10.47 3.98
CA ALA A 30 1.73 10.47 5.02
C ALA A 30 0.99 11.82 5.08
N LEU A 31 1.72 12.94 5.11
CA LEU A 31 1.14 14.28 5.14
C LEU A 31 0.31 14.59 3.87
N LYS A 32 0.78 14.19 2.69
CA LYS A 32 0.00 14.32 1.44
C LYS A 32 -1.33 13.58 1.48
N LEU A 33 -1.35 12.40 2.09
CA LEU A 33 -2.57 11.58 2.20
C LEU A 33 -3.52 12.13 3.26
N THR A 34 -2.99 12.53 4.40
CA THR A 34 -3.84 13.09 5.48
C THR A 34 -4.45 14.41 5.09
N ALA A 35 -3.78 15.24 4.28
CA ALA A 35 -4.36 16.43 3.66
C ALA A 35 -5.55 16.11 2.73
N LYS A 36 -5.61 14.86 2.20
CA LYS A 36 -6.75 14.34 1.43
C LYS A 36 -7.76 13.57 2.30
N GLY A 37 -7.68 13.71 3.63
CA GLY A 37 -8.58 13.06 4.58
C GLY A 37 -8.33 11.57 4.81
N LYS A 38 -7.19 11.01 4.38
CA LYS A 38 -6.85 9.61 4.58
C LYS A 38 -6.08 9.40 5.88
N SER A 39 -6.44 8.40 6.67
CA SER A 39 -5.66 7.95 7.82
C SER A 39 -4.62 6.93 7.39
N VAL A 40 -3.43 7.00 7.97
CA VAL A 40 -2.31 6.10 7.64
C VAL A 40 -1.61 5.62 8.90
N PHE A 41 -0.80 4.58 8.78
CA PHE A 41 -0.01 4.05 9.90
C PHE A 41 1.32 3.47 9.40
N PRO A 42 2.36 3.37 10.26
CA PRO A 42 3.63 2.77 9.90
C PRO A 42 3.56 1.24 9.93
N CYS A 43 4.18 0.61 8.94
CA CYS A 43 4.51 -0.80 8.95
C CYS A 43 6.01 -1.00 9.14
N VAL A 44 6.37 -2.18 9.66
CA VAL A 44 7.78 -2.56 9.87
C VAL A 44 8.56 -2.42 8.56
N PRO A 45 9.76 -1.84 8.58
CA PRO A 45 10.59 -1.71 7.38
C PRO A 45 10.74 -3.04 6.64
N ASN A 46 10.61 -3.00 5.33
CA ASN A 46 10.71 -4.17 4.45
C ASN A 46 9.70 -5.31 4.71
N GLN A 47 8.63 -5.02 5.45
CA GLN A 47 7.57 -5.98 5.80
C GLN A 47 6.18 -5.37 5.59
N LYS A 48 5.16 -6.24 5.63
CA LYS A 48 3.75 -5.81 5.56
C LYS A 48 3.14 -5.57 6.96
N ASN A 49 3.77 -6.05 8.02
CA ASN A 49 3.23 -6.03 9.39
C ASN A 49 3.20 -4.60 9.96
N PRO A 50 2.10 -4.21 10.65
CA PRO A 50 2.04 -2.94 11.37
C PRO A 50 3.15 -2.81 12.41
N ALA A 51 3.72 -1.60 12.58
CA ALA A 51 4.70 -1.29 13.61
C ALA A 51 4.06 -0.76 14.91
N THR A 52 2.77 -0.46 14.87
CA THR A 52 1.97 0.07 15.97
C THR A 52 1.35 -1.04 16.82
N THR A 53 1.04 -0.75 18.08
CA THR A 53 0.58 -1.74 19.06
C THR A 53 -0.80 -2.32 18.72
N ARG A 54 -1.73 -1.50 18.20
CA ARG A 54 -3.09 -1.95 17.81
C ARG A 54 -3.19 -2.19 16.31
N GLY A 55 -2.02 -2.31 15.62
CA GLY A 55 -2.00 -2.55 14.18
C GLY A 55 -2.58 -1.35 13.40
N PHE A 56 -3.32 -1.64 12.33
CA PHE A 56 -3.94 -0.60 11.50
C PHE A 56 -5.03 0.22 12.24
N ASN A 57 -5.50 -0.22 13.41
CA ASN A 57 -6.43 0.55 14.24
C ASN A 57 -5.80 1.80 14.86
N ASP A 58 -4.47 1.92 14.84
CA ASP A 58 -3.77 3.13 15.24
C ASP A 58 -3.67 4.16 14.11
N ALA A 59 -4.17 3.86 12.91
CA ALA A 59 -4.10 4.78 11.78
C ALA A 59 -4.65 6.16 12.15
N THR A 60 -3.90 7.20 11.75
CA THR A 60 -4.20 8.57 12.16
C THR A 60 -4.03 9.57 11.02
N ARG A 61 -4.59 10.76 11.22
CA ARG A 61 -4.35 11.96 10.41
C ARG A 61 -3.62 13.04 11.20
N ASP A 62 -3.30 12.78 12.48
CA ASP A 62 -2.62 13.73 13.34
C ASP A 62 -1.15 13.89 12.96
N GLU A 63 -0.79 15.09 12.53
CA GLU A 63 0.57 15.40 12.06
C GLU A 63 1.63 15.20 13.16
N ALA A 64 1.32 15.52 14.41
CA ALA A 64 2.27 15.36 15.51
C ALA A 64 2.62 13.89 15.72
N THR A 65 1.62 13.00 15.67
CA THR A 65 1.81 11.56 15.74
C THR A 65 2.60 11.03 14.54
N LEU A 66 2.31 11.51 13.32
CA LEU A 66 3.05 11.10 12.13
C LEU A 66 4.53 11.49 12.19
N ARG A 67 4.85 12.66 12.72
CA ARG A 67 6.24 13.12 12.95
C ARG A 67 6.93 12.26 14.01
N GLN A 68 6.26 11.90 15.10
CA GLN A 68 6.79 10.99 16.10
C GLN A 68 7.09 9.61 15.51
N TRP A 69 6.19 9.08 14.68
CA TRP A 69 6.39 7.80 14.00
C TRP A 69 7.54 7.84 13.01
N SER A 70 7.64 8.91 12.22
CA SER A 70 8.77 9.11 11.29
C SER A 70 10.12 9.12 12.01
N SER A 71 10.18 9.72 13.20
CA SER A 71 11.40 9.73 14.02
C SER A 71 11.69 8.36 14.65
N LYS A 72 10.63 7.66 15.08
CA LYS A 72 10.77 6.34 15.75
C LYS A 72 11.09 5.21 14.75
N TRP A 73 10.50 5.28 13.53
CA TRP A 73 10.64 4.29 12.48
C TRP A 73 11.00 4.96 11.14
N PRO A 74 12.23 5.44 10.97
CA PRO A 74 12.62 6.28 9.84
C PRO A 74 12.48 5.59 8.47
N ASN A 75 12.53 4.25 8.44
CA ASN A 75 12.39 3.45 7.21
C ASN A 75 11.06 2.71 7.15
N ALA A 76 10.04 3.14 7.92
CA ALA A 76 8.76 2.46 7.94
C ALA A 76 8.10 2.43 6.55
N ASN A 77 7.50 1.31 6.25
CA ASN A 77 6.53 1.22 5.17
C ASN A 77 5.24 1.95 5.56
N LEU A 78 4.47 2.38 4.57
CA LEU A 78 3.25 3.13 4.78
C LEU A 78 2.02 2.26 4.52
N GLY A 79 1.27 1.99 5.58
CA GLY A 79 0.00 1.27 5.55
C GLY A 79 -1.18 2.22 5.39
N LEU A 80 -2.11 1.85 4.54
CA LEU A 80 -3.37 2.56 4.28
C LEU A 80 -4.54 1.63 4.61
N PRO A 81 -5.30 1.86 5.69
CA PRO A 81 -6.54 1.13 5.95
C PRO A 81 -7.50 1.21 4.77
N THR A 82 -8.21 0.12 4.51
CA THR A 82 -9.27 0.04 3.49
C THR A 82 -10.66 0.06 4.17
N GLY A 83 -11.72 -0.07 3.41
CA GLY A 83 -13.08 0.01 3.86
C GLY A 83 -13.55 1.44 4.13
N GLU A 84 -14.55 1.57 4.97
CA GLU A 84 -15.17 2.85 5.35
C GLU A 84 -14.14 3.83 5.94
N ALA A 85 -13.14 3.33 6.68
CA ALA A 85 -12.12 4.14 7.36
C ALA A 85 -11.42 5.15 6.43
N ASN A 86 -11.17 4.76 5.19
CA ASN A 86 -10.57 5.63 4.17
C ASN A 86 -11.43 5.77 2.91
N GLY A 87 -12.64 5.21 2.91
CA GLY A 87 -13.54 5.25 1.77
C GLY A 87 -12.99 4.52 0.54
N LEU A 88 -12.31 3.38 0.74
CA LEU A 88 -11.62 2.63 -0.32
C LEU A 88 -11.90 1.13 -0.23
N VAL A 89 -12.08 0.51 -1.39
CA VAL A 89 -12.01 -0.94 -1.57
C VAL A 89 -10.89 -1.23 -2.57
N VAL A 90 -10.10 -2.26 -2.31
CA VAL A 90 -9.00 -2.64 -3.18
C VAL A 90 -9.18 -4.08 -3.64
N LEU A 91 -9.12 -4.28 -4.95
CA LEU A 91 -8.91 -5.60 -5.55
C LEU A 91 -7.40 -5.82 -5.64
N ASP A 92 -6.91 -6.78 -4.88
CA ASP A 92 -5.52 -7.17 -4.82
C ASP A 92 -5.31 -8.36 -5.77
N VAL A 93 -4.62 -8.10 -6.88
CA VAL A 93 -4.30 -9.07 -7.92
C VAL A 93 -2.93 -9.64 -7.61
N ASP A 94 -2.88 -10.90 -7.16
CA ASP A 94 -1.67 -11.52 -6.66
C ASP A 94 -0.98 -12.38 -7.73
N CYS A 95 0.30 -12.11 -7.98
CA CYS A 95 1.13 -12.79 -8.99
C CYS A 95 2.40 -13.38 -8.36
N GLU A 96 2.33 -13.80 -7.09
CA GLU A 96 3.45 -14.39 -6.38
C GLU A 96 3.50 -15.91 -6.53
N GLY A 97 4.68 -16.47 -6.83
CA GLY A 97 4.87 -17.91 -6.99
C GLY A 97 4.03 -18.46 -8.14
N ASP A 98 3.21 -19.47 -7.86
CA ASP A 98 2.34 -20.11 -8.87
C ASP A 98 1.02 -19.36 -9.09
N LYS A 99 0.82 -18.21 -8.42
CA LYS A 99 -0.39 -17.41 -8.58
C LYS A 99 -0.33 -16.59 -9.86
N ASP A 100 -1.41 -16.64 -10.63
CA ASP A 100 -1.63 -15.84 -11.83
C ASP A 100 -2.92 -15.04 -11.72
N GLY A 101 -2.90 -14.03 -10.87
CA GLY A 101 -4.04 -13.14 -10.66
C GLY A 101 -4.43 -12.36 -11.90
N GLU A 102 -3.46 -12.04 -12.77
CA GLU A 102 -3.78 -11.35 -14.04
C GLU A 102 -4.61 -12.22 -14.97
N ALA A 103 -4.31 -13.50 -15.09
CA ALA A 103 -5.15 -14.43 -15.87
C ALA A 103 -6.54 -14.58 -15.25
N GLN A 104 -6.67 -14.57 -13.91
CA GLN A 104 -7.98 -14.61 -13.26
C GLN A 104 -8.77 -13.31 -13.48
N LEU A 105 -8.10 -12.16 -13.37
CA LEU A 105 -8.73 -10.89 -13.67
C LEU A 105 -9.18 -10.83 -15.14
N ALA A 106 -8.36 -11.29 -16.08
CA ALA A 106 -8.72 -11.35 -17.50
C ALA A 106 -10.00 -12.16 -17.78
N LYS A 107 -10.25 -13.25 -17.03
CA LYS A 107 -11.52 -14.01 -17.12
C LYS A 107 -12.71 -13.16 -16.72
N LEU A 108 -12.62 -12.44 -15.59
CA LEU A 108 -13.70 -11.54 -15.16
C LEU A 108 -13.96 -10.43 -16.17
N LEU A 109 -12.90 -9.86 -16.75
CA LEU A 109 -13.05 -8.80 -17.75
C LEU A 109 -13.65 -9.31 -19.06
N ALA A 110 -13.34 -10.55 -19.46
CA ALA A 110 -13.94 -11.17 -20.64
C ALA A 110 -15.43 -11.45 -20.46
N GLU A 111 -15.86 -11.77 -19.22
CA GLU A 111 -17.25 -12.07 -18.90
C GLU A 111 -18.10 -10.81 -18.69
N HIS A 112 -17.52 -9.79 -18.01
CA HIS A 112 -18.28 -8.67 -17.48
C HIS A 112 -17.93 -7.31 -18.12
N GLY A 113 -16.87 -7.26 -18.93
CA GLY A 113 -16.37 -6.03 -19.54
C GLY A 113 -15.25 -5.36 -18.75
N PRO A 114 -14.68 -4.27 -19.29
CA PRO A 114 -13.49 -3.62 -18.74
C PRO A 114 -13.76 -2.90 -17.42
N LEU A 115 -12.69 -2.72 -16.62
CA LEU A 115 -12.71 -1.83 -15.48
C LEU A 115 -12.63 -0.36 -15.94
N PRO A 116 -13.20 0.58 -15.18
CA PRO A 116 -12.97 1.99 -15.41
C PRO A 116 -11.52 2.38 -15.11
N GLU A 117 -11.06 3.48 -15.69
CA GLU A 117 -9.79 4.09 -15.29
C GLU A 117 -9.83 4.44 -13.80
N THR A 118 -8.85 3.96 -13.04
CA THR A 118 -8.79 4.13 -11.60
C THR A 118 -7.34 4.16 -11.12
N LEU A 119 -7.13 4.41 -9.83
CA LEU A 119 -5.82 4.30 -9.21
C LEU A 119 -5.35 2.84 -9.22
N GLU A 120 -4.14 2.62 -9.72
CA GLU A 120 -3.49 1.32 -9.67
C GLU A 120 -2.07 1.43 -9.14
N VAL A 121 -1.68 0.46 -8.33
CA VAL A 121 -0.36 0.35 -7.72
C VAL A 121 0.22 -1.02 -8.02
N LYS A 122 1.41 -1.07 -8.60
CA LYS A 122 2.18 -2.31 -8.76
C LYS A 122 2.70 -2.77 -7.41
N THR A 123 2.57 -4.06 -7.13
CA THR A 123 3.14 -4.67 -5.92
C THR A 123 4.56 -5.17 -6.17
N PRO A 124 5.39 -5.35 -5.12
CA PRO A 124 6.78 -5.82 -5.24
C PRO A 124 6.97 -7.16 -5.96
N ARG A 125 5.93 -7.99 -6.00
CA ARG A 125 5.98 -9.36 -6.53
C ARG A 125 5.24 -9.52 -7.86
N GLY A 126 5.06 -8.42 -8.60
CA GLY A 126 4.54 -8.44 -9.96
C GLY A 126 3.03 -8.31 -10.08
N GLY A 127 2.29 -8.42 -8.98
CA GLY A 127 0.85 -8.17 -8.95
C GLY A 127 0.50 -6.70 -8.89
N ARG A 128 -0.78 -6.37 -8.69
CA ARG A 128 -1.25 -4.99 -8.54
C ARG A 128 -2.45 -4.85 -7.63
N HIS A 129 -2.57 -3.68 -7.02
CA HIS A 129 -3.74 -3.22 -6.30
C HIS A 129 -4.55 -2.30 -7.21
N ILE A 130 -5.84 -2.58 -7.38
CA ILE A 130 -6.79 -1.77 -8.14
C ILE A 130 -7.75 -1.13 -7.14
N TYR A 131 -7.81 0.19 -7.08
CA TYR A 131 -8.52 0.93 -6.04
C TYR A 131 -9.86 1.43 -6.53
N PHE A 132 -10.89 1.25 -5.72
CA PHE A 132 -12.23 1.77 -5.95
C PHE A 132 -12.70 2.57 -4.74
N ARG A 133 -13.65 3.47 -4.95
CA ARG A 133 -14.37 4.13 -3.86
C ARG A 133 -15.19 3.11 -3.08
N HIS A 134 -15.20 3.23 -1.77
CA HIS A 134 -16.06 2.42 -0.91
C HIS A 134 -17.54 2.77 -1.19
N PRO A 135 -18.38 1.77 -1.39
CA PRO A 135 -19.76 1.98 -1.85
C PRO A 135 -20.74 2.49 -0.79
N GLY A 136 -20.28 2.73 0.44
CA GLY A 136 -21.14 3.14 1.56
C GLY A 136 -21.86 1.99 2.26
N THR A 137 -21.63 0.75 1.82
CA THR A 137 -22.12 -0.46 2.51
C THR A 137 -20.95 -1.40 2.77
N LYS A 138 -21.04 -2.21 3.83
CA LYS A 138 -19.94 -3.06 4.29
C LYS A 138 -19.43 -4.00 3.18
N VAL A 139 -18.13 -3.93 2.92
CA VAL A 139 -17.41 -4.83 2.01
C VAL A 139 -16.37 -5.60 2.83
N PRO A 140 -16.54 -6.90 3.07
CA PRO A 140 -15.60 -7.67 3.90
C PRO A 140 -14.28 -7.89 3.16
N CYS A 141 -13.19 -8.06 3.91
CA CYS A 141 -11.96 -8.63 3.35
C CYS A 141 -12.17 -10.10 3.02
N ARG A 142 -11.73 -10.53 1.83
CA ARG A 142 -11.80 -11.91 1.38
C ARG A 142 -10.50 -12.30 0.67
N THR A 143 -10.07 -13.53 0.85
CA THR A 143 -8.90 -14.10 0.17
C THR A 143 -9.34 -15.10 -0.89
N ASN A 144 -8.65 -15.14 -2.03
CA ASN A 144 -9.01 -15.97 -3.19
C ASN A 144 -10.47 -15.76 -3.63
N HIS A 145 -10.91 -14.52 -3.67
CA HIS A 145 -12.27 -14.12 -4.01
C HIS A 145 -12.25 -12.85 -4.88
N PRO A 146 -13.00 -12.81 -5.97
CA PRO A 146 -13.99 -13.79 -6.48
C PRO A 146 -13.38 -15.01 -7.16
N LEU A 147 -12.11 -14.98 -7.50
CA LEU A 147 -11.36 -16.08 -8.11
C LEU A 147 -10.05 -16.31 -7.35
N PRO A 148 -9.39 -17.47 -7.54
CA PRO A 148 -8.05 -17.70 -6.98
C PRO A 148 -7.09 -16.57 -7.34
N ALA A 149 -6.16 -16.24 -6.43
CA ALA A 149 -5.19 -15.17 -6.58
C ALA A 149 -5.77 -13.73 -6.75
N LEU A 150 -7.06 -13.55 -6.46
CA LEU A 150 -7.69 -12.25 -6.28
C LEU A 150 -8.15 -12.13 -4.83
N ASP A 151 -7.77 -11.06 -4.18
CA ASP A 151 -8.18 -10.77 -2.80
C ASP A 151 -8.95 -9.45 -2.75
N VAL A 152 -9.94 -9.39 -1.85
CA VAL A 152 -10.66 -8.14 -1.55
C VAL A 152 -10.12 -7.56 -0.25
N ARG A 153 -9.64 -6.33 -0.31
CA ARG A 153 -9.28 -5.53 0.85
C ARG A 153 -10.37 -4.47 1.07
N GLY A 154 -11.31 -4.80 1.93
CA GLY A 154 -12.46 -3.97 2.31
C GLY A 154 -12.38 -3.51 3.76
N ASP A 155 -13.50 -3.59 4.47
CA ASP A 155 -13.61 -3.17 5.86
C ASP A 155 -12.79 -4.06 6.80
N GLY A 156 -11.97 -3.40 7.63
CA GLY A 156 -11.06 -4.08 8.55
C GLY A 156 -9.76 -4.58 7.90
N GLY A 157 -9.49 -4.17 6.67
CA GLY A 157 -8.23 -4.45 5.98
C GLY A 157 -7.31 -3.25 5.83
N TYR A 158 -6.18 -3.51 5.21
CA TYR A 158 -5.24 -2.47 4.77
C TYR A 158 -4.38 -2.96 3.62
N VAL A 159 -3.74 -2.03 2.94
CA VAL A 159 -2.73 -2.28 1.91
C VAL A 159 -1.49 -1.44 2.18
N LEU A 160 -0.34 -1.88 1.67
CA LEU A 160 0.82 -1.01 1.56
C LEU A 160 0.73 -0.17 0.29
N ILE A 161 1.26 1.03 0.37
CA ILE A 161 1.27 1.98 -0.74
C ILE A 161 2.69 2.49 -1.03
N PRO A 162 2.95 3.04 -2.22
CA PRO A 162 4.23 3.70 -2.50
C PRO A 162 4.56 4.79 -1.46
N PRO A 163 5.83 4.91 -1.02
CA PRO A 163 7.05 4.26 -1.51
C PRO A 163 7.47 3.00 -0.72
N SER A 164 6.54 2.21 -0.21
CA SER A 164 6.83 1.01 0.60
C SER A 164 7.63 -0.04 -0.18
N LYS A 165 8.47 -0.78 0.56
CA LYS A 165 9.32 -1.85 0.00
C LYS A 165 9.08 -3.17 0.74
N VAL A 166 9.15 -4.29 0.01
CA VAL A 166 9.09 -5.64 0.61
C VAL A 166 10.02 -6.56 -0.19
N GLY A 167 10.97 -7.20 0.50
CA GLY A 167 12.06 -7.90 -0.16
C GLY A 167 12.92 -6.92 -0.97
N ASP A 168 13.27 -7.29 -2.18
CA ASP A 168 14.03 -6.46 -3.12
C ASP A 168 13.14 -5.58 -4.01
N GLY A 169 11.82 -5.66 -3.85
CA GLY A 169 10.87 -4.92 -4.66
C GLY A 169 10.19 -3.77 -3.92
N GLU A 170 9.55 -2.88 -4.68
CA GLU A 170 8.84 -1.72 -4.16
C GLU A 170 7.42 -1.59 -4.72
N TYR A 171 6.56 -0.94 -3.97
CA TYR A 171 5.26 -0.50 -4.45
C TYR A 171 5.43 0.75 -5.32
N SER A 172 4.85 0.75 -6.51
CA SER A 172 4.92 1.89 -7.43
C SER A 172 3.58 2.16 -8.11
N TYR A 173 3.30 3.43 -8.43
CA TYR A 173 2.06 3.78 -9.13
C TYR A 173 2.12 3.33 -10.59
N LEU A 174 1.14 2.54 -11.03
CA LEU A 174 0.88 2.25 -12.45
C LEU A 174 0.06 3.37 -13.07
N THR A 175 -0.96 3.84 -12.36
CA THR A 175 -1.75 5.01 -12.71
C THR A 175 -1.82 5.98 -11.55
N ARG A 176 -2.24 7.22 -11.80
CA ARG A 176 -2.44 8.25 -10.75
C ARG A 176 -3.85 8.85 -10.81
N HIS A 177 -4.79 8.12 -11.39
CA HIS A 177 -6.19 8.50 -11.36
C HIS A 177 -6.72 8.55 -9.91
N SER A 178 -7.79 9.28 -9.69
CA SER A 178 -8.54 9.12 -8.44
C SER A 178 -9.25 7.76 -8.43
N PRO A 179 -9.43 7.12 -7.27
CA PRO A 179 -10.26 5.90 -7.20
C PRO A 179 -11.63 6.13 -7.80
N SER A 180 -12.00 5.31 -8.78
CA SER A 180 -13.30 5.33 -9.44
C SER A 180 -14.37 4.64 -8.59
N GLU A 181 -15.62 4.75 -8.98
CA GLU A 181 -16.66 3.87 -8.47
C GLU A 181 -16.41 2.44 -8.92
N CYS A 182 -16.66 1.50 -8.01
CA CYS A 182 -16.61 0.09 -8.37
C CYS A 182 -17.73 -0.24 -9.36
N PRO A 183 -17.45 -0.86 -10.51
CA PRO A 183 -18.48 -1.27 -11.43
C PRO A 183 -19.55 -2.14 -10.74
N ALA A 184 -20.81 -1.96 -11.09
CA ALA A 184 -21.92 -2.66 -10.44
C ALA A 184 -21.77 -4.18 -10.48
N TRP A 185 -21.25 -4.73 -11.58
CA TRP A 185 -20.99 -6.16 -11.71
C TRP A 185 -19.91 -6.63 -10.73
N LEU A 186 -18.79 -5.88 -10.64
CA LEU A 186 -17.68 -6.23 -9.75
C LEU A 186 -18.12 -6.08 -8.29
N PHE A 187 -18.79 -4.99 -7.95
CA PHE A 187 -19.31 -4.77 -6.60
C PHE A 187 -20.21 -5.92 -6.14
N LYS A 188 -21.12 -6.39 -7.01
CA LYS A 188 -21.99 -7.53 -6.71
C LYS A 188 -21.23 -8.82 -6.43
N ILE A 189 -20.07 -8.99 -7.06
CA ILE A 189 -19.22 -10.17 -6.88
C ILE A 189 -18.36 -10.04 -5.59
N LEU A 190 -17.92 -8.83 -5.22
CA LEU A 190 -17.06 -8.62 -4.05
C LEU A 190 -17.80 -8.75 -2.69
N LEU A 191 -19.11 -8.67 -2.68
CA LEU A 191 -19.95 -8.88 -1.49
C LEU A 191 -20.10 -10.36 -1.15
#